data_03b51589233e522c9047649d4abdf0e0
#
_entry.id   03b51589233e522c9047649d4abdf0e0
#
_cell.length_a   1.000
_cell.length_b   1.000
_cell.length_c   1.000
_cell.angle_alpha   90.00
_cell.angle_beta   90.00
_cell.angle_gamma   90.00
#
_symmetry.space_group_name_H-M   'P 1'
#
loop_
_entity.id
_entity.type
_entity.pdbx_description
1 polymer ?
#
loop_
_entity_poly.entity_id
_entity_poly.type
_entity_poly.pdbx_seq_one_letter_code
_entity_poly.pdbx_strand_id
1 'polypeptide(L)'
;MFDRLSGVENRFLEVEKLLSDPGIVQDRDAYQKYSREHADLSKIVWVFRKYKRTIEELNDGMELLKDKDPDIKEMARDEVGALTLRKENLENDLKNLLLPKDSNDDKNVIVEIRAGTGGEEAGLFASDLFRMYTRYTERKNWKVEVMTHHPTGVGGLKEIIAMIHGKGAYSRFKYESGIHRVQRVPETEAQGRIHTSAVTVAVLPEAEDVELHIDPSEIKVDVFRSTGPGGQSVNTTDSAVRLTHLPTGLVVTCQDEKSQLKNKNKGMKVLRARLLDRMIMEQDEKRSKERKSQIGSGDRSGRIRTYNFPQGRVTDHRIGLTLYKLENIMQGEIDEIIEKLATFYQTQALQNAESAEVQKS
;
A
#
# COMPACT_ATOMS: atom_id res chain seq x y z
N MET A 1 -3.76 -20.63 -15.12
CA MET A 1 -4.20 -20.54 -13.71
C MET A 1 -3.77 -21.77 -12.90
N PHE A 2 -4.09 -23.00 -13.32
CA PHE A 2 -3.79 -24.22 -12.56
C PHE A 2 -2.29 -24.50 -12.38
N ASP A 3 -1.47 -24.25 -13.39
CA ASP A 3 0.00 -24.41 -13.29
C ASP A 3 0.59 -23.47 -12.22
N ARG A 4 0.07 -22.26 -12.11
CA ARG A 4 0.46 -21.32 -11.04
C ARG A 4 0.06 -21.82 -9.65
N LEU A 5 -1.16 -22.36 -9.50
CA LEU A 5 -1.62 -22.91 -8.22
C LEU A 5 -0.81 -24.12 -7.77
N SER A 6 -0.41 -24.98 -8.72
CA SER A 6 0.51 -26.09 -8.45
C SER A 6 1.89 -25.59 -8.03
N GLY A 7 2.40 -24.50 -8.65
CA GLY A 7 3.62 -23.83 -8.22
C GLY A 7 3.53 -23.26 -6.81
N VAL A 8 2.38 -22.64 -6.46
CA VAL A 8 2.10 -22.12 -5.10
C VAL A 8 2.06 -23.25 -4.07
N GLU A 9 1.42 -24.38 -4.40
CA GLU A 9 1.39 -25.56 -3.50
C GLU A 9 2.79 -26.14 -3.28
N ASN A 10 3.62 -26.25 -4.33
CA ASN A 10 4.99 -26.70 -4.20
C ASN A 10 5.81 -25.74 -3.33
N ARG A 11 5.67 -24.44 -3.54
CA ARG A 11 6.34 -23.43 -2.72
C ARG A 11 5.91 -23.48 -1.26
N PHE A 12 4.63 -23.72 -0.99
CA PHE A 12 4.13 -23.92 0.36
C PHE A 12 4.83 -25.10 1.07
N LEU A 13 4.94 -26.24 0.38
CA LEU A 13 5.63 -27.42 0.92
C LEU A 13 7.13 -27.17 1.15
N GLU A 14 7.79 -26.38 0.29
CA GLU A 14 9.18 -25.97 0.50
C GLU A 14 9.32 -25.09 1.76
N VAL A 15 8.46 -24.09 1.90
CA VAL A 15 8.47 -23.18 3.08
C VAL A 15 8.18 -23.95 4.36
N GLU A 16 7.28 -24.93 4.32
CA GLU A 16 6.97 -25.80 5.46
C GLU A 16 8.21 -26.64 5.88
N LYS A 17 8.96 -27.17 4.90
CA LYS A 17 10.24 -27.86 5.17
C LYS A 17 11.28 -26.90 5.76
N LEU A 18 11.42 -25.70 5.20
CA LEU A 18 12.35 -24.69 5.71
C LEU A 18 12.03 -24.28 7.15
N LEU A 19 10.76 -24.10 7.50
CA LEU A 19 10.34 -23.77 8.87
C LEU A 19 10.57 -24.93 9.86
N SER A 20 10.67 -26.16 9.35
CA SER A 20 10.99 -27.36 10.15
C SER A 20 12.50 -27.55 10.36
N ASP A 21 13.36 -26.76 9.69
CA ASP A 21 14.81 -26.83 9.84
C ASP A 21 15.27 -26.10 11.10
N PRO A 22 15.96 -26.78 12.06
CA PRO A 22 16.49 -26.16 13.26
C PRO A 22 17.45 -25.00 13.01
N GLY A 23 18.14 -24.98 11.85
CA GLY A 23 19.07 -23.92 11.47
C GLY A 23 18.36 -22.58 11.22
N ILE A 24 17.16 -22.60 10.66
CA ILE A 24 16.37 -21.40 10.37
C ILE A 24 15.71 -20.82 11.64
N VAL A 25 15.41 -21.69 12.63
CA VAL A 25 14.85 -21.24 13.91
C VAL A 25 15.83 -20.32 14.67
N GLN A 26 17.12 -20.45 14.44
CA GLN A 26 18.16 -19.60 15.04
C GLN A 26 18.29 -18.23 14.34
N ASP A 27 17.88 -18.13 13.08
CA ASP A 27 17.82 -16.87 12.33
C ASP A 27 16.42 -16.26 12.43
N ARG A 28 16.27 -15.30 13.34
CA ARG A 28 14.99 -14.66 13.64
C ARG A 28 14.36 -13.98 12.43
N ASP A 29 15.16 -13.34 11.58
CA ASP A 29 14.66 -12.59 10.42
C ASP A 29 14.20 -13.53 9.32
N ALA A 30 14.98 -14.57 9.02
CA ALA A 30 14.60 -15.63 8.09
C ALA A 30 13.34 -16.37 8.56
N TYR A 31 13.27 -16.73 9.84
CA TYR A 31 12.11 -17.40 10.43
C TYR A 31 10.85 -16.54 10.32
N GLN A 32 10.93 -15.25 10.64
CA GLN A 32 9.80 -14.32 10.55
C GLN A 32 9.32 -14.14 9.10
N LYS A 33 10.25 -14.06 8.15
CA LYS A 33 9.97 -13.97 6.71
C LYS A 33 9.22 -15.21 6.23
N TYR A 34 9.74 -16.41 6.50
CA TYR A 34 9.12 -17.66 6.07
C TYR A 34 7.80 -17.93 6.79
N SER A 35 7.64 -17.53 8.05
CA SER A 35 6.36 -17.65 8.77
C SER A 35 5.27 -16.79 8.16
N ARG A 36 5.59 -15.56 7.71
CA ARG A 36 4.65 -14.70 6.99
C ARG A 36 4.29 -15.30 5.63
N GLU A 37 5.29 -15.76 4.87
CA GLU A 37 5.08 -16.40 3.57
C GLU A 37 4.19 -17.64 3.72
N HIS A 38 4.44 -18.50 4.71
CA HIS A 38 3.63 -19.67 5.02
C HIS A 38 2.17 -19.30 5.33
N ALA A 39 1.94 -18.28 6.16
CA ALA A 39 0.59 -17.82 6.52
C ALA A 39 -0.18 -17.28 5.31
N ASP A 40 0.48 -16.64 4.35
CA ASP A 40 -0.14 -16.17 3.12
C ASP A 40 -0.44 -17.29 2.14
N LEU A 41 0.53 -18.20 1.92
CA LEU A 41 0.36 -19.36 1.04
C LEU A 41 -0.67 -20.36 1.56
N SER A 42 -0.75 -20.56 2.88
CA SER A 42 -1.68 -21.52 3.51
C SER A 42 -3.14 -21.26 3.14
N LYS A 43 -3.54 -19.98 3.04
CA LYS A 43 -4.91 -19.60 2.65
C LYS A 43 -5.23 -20.03 1.22
N ILE A 44 -4.29 -19.82 0.31
CA ILE A 44 -4.44 -20.17 -1.11
C ILE A 44 -4.48 -21.69 -1.27
N VAL A 45 -3.53 -22.40 -0.64
CA VAL A 45 -3.43 -23.85 -0.72
C VAL A 45 -4.65 -24.55 -0.13
N TRP A 46 -5.21 -24.02 0.97
CA TRP A 46 -6.42 -24.57 1.57
C TRP A 46 -7.65 -24.49 0.64
N VAL A 47 -7.86 -23.36 -0.03
CA VAL A 47 -8.95 -23.19 -1.00
C VAL A 47 -8.67 -24.05 -2.24
N PHE A 48 -7.42 -24.13 -2.69
CA PHE A 48 -7.03 -24.96 -3.85
C PHE A 48 -7.24 -26.46 -3.60
N ARG A 49 -6.91 -26.97 -2.41
CA ARG A 49 -7.16 -28.36 -2.04
C ARG A 49 -8.67 -28.65 -1.97
N LYS A 50 -9.47 -27.73 -1.45
CA LYS A 50 -10.93 -27.85 -1.50
C LYS A 50 -11.45 -27.88 -2.93
N TYR A 51 -10.91 -27.05 -3.80
CA TYR A 51 -11.29 -27.01 -5.20
C TYR A 51 -10.96 -28.34 -5.92
N LYS A 52 -9.76 -28.89 -5.73
CA LYS A 52 -9.39 -30.21 -6.26
C LYS A 52 -10.38 -31.30 -5.82
N ARG A 53 -10.66 -31.34 -4.53
CA ARG A 53 -11.63 -32.31 -3.98
C ARG A 53 -13.04 -32.14 -4.56
N THR A 54 -13.48 -30.90 -4.73
CA THR A 54 -14.80 -30.64 -5.34
C THR A 54 -14.84 -31.08 -6.82
N ILE A 55 -13.71 -30.99 -7.55
CA ILE A 55 -13.63 -31.52 -8.93
C ILE A 55 -13.71 -33.04 -8.93
N GLU A 56 -13.02 -33.72 -8.00
CA GLU A 56 -13.09 -35.18 -7.87
C GLU A 56 -14.51 -35.63 -7.55
N GLU A 57 -15.15 -35.02 -6.54
CA GLU A 57 -16.55 -35.27 -6.15
C GLU A 57 -17.50 -35.01 -7.35
N LEU A 58 -17.26 -33.98 -8.15
CA LEU A 58 -18.08 -33.64 -9.34
C LEU A 58 -17.91 -34.67 -10.46
N ASN A 59 -16.71 -35.17 -10.68
CA ASN A 59 -16.47 -36.24 -11.66
C ASN A 59 -17.16 -37.54 -11.25
N ASP A 60 -17.06 -37.91 -9.97
CA ASP A 60 -17.75 -39.08 -9.41
C ASP A 60 -19.28 -38.93 -9.55
N GLY A 61 -19.84 -37.75 -9.23
CA GLY A 61 -21.26 -37.45 -9.42
C GLY A 61 -21.70 -37.51 -10.89
N MET A 62 -20.85 -37.05 -11.82
CA MET A 62 -21.11 -37.17 -13.26
C MET A 62 -21.11 -38.63 -13.74
N GLU A 63 -20.33 -39.51 -13.14
CA GLU A 63 -20.37 -40.95 -13.42
C GLU A 63 -21.67 -41.58 -12.93
N LEU A 64 -22.16 -41.21 -11.72
CA LEU A 64 -23.41 -41.67 -11.17
C LEU A 64 -24.62 -41.27 -12.01
N LEU A 65 -24.55 -40.14 -12.73
CA LEU A 65 -25.60 -39.76 -13.69
C LEU A 65 -25.79 -40.75 -14.84
N LYS A 66 -24.80 -41.63 -15.10
CA LYS A 66 -24.88 -42.67 -16.13
C LYS A 66 -25.50 -43.98 -15.63
N ASP A 67 -25.79 -44.07 -14.30
CA ASP A 67 -26.40 -45.25 -13.71
C ASP A 67 -27.75 -45.57 -14.35
N LYS A 68 -28.22 -46.81 -14.24
CA LYS A 68 -29.52 -47.25 -14.80
C LYS A 68 -30.68 -46.94 -13.85
N ASP A 69 -30.41 -46.76 -12.57
CA ASP A 69 -31.45 -46.52 -11.57
C ASP A 69 -31.90 -45.05 -11.60
N PRO A 70 -33.25 -44.78 -11.78
CA PRO A 70 -33.76 -43.43 -11.81
C PRO A 70 -33.56 -42.65 -10.52
N ASP A 71 -33.64 -43.31 -9.35
CA ASP A 71 -33.53 -42.65 -8.04
C ASP A 71 -32.09 -42.20 -7.80
N ILE A 72 -31.09 -42.99 -8.20
CA ILE A 72 -29.66 -42.64 -8.16
C ILE A 72 -29.38 -41.44 -9.07
N LYS A 73 -30.02 -41.40 -10.29
CA LYS A 73 -29.83 -40.28 -11.21
C LYS A 73 -30.42 -38.96 -10.69
N GLU A 74 -31.54 -39.01 -9.99
CA GLU A 74 -32.19 -37.82 -9.44
C GLU A 74 -31.30 -37.24 -8.30
N MET A 75 -30.85 -38.09 -7.37
CA MET A 75 -29.92 -37.68 -6.31
C MET A 75 -28.60 -37.14 -6.89
N ALA A 76 -27.99 -37.82 -7.86
CA ALA A 76 -26.78 -37.38 -8.52
C ALA A 76 -26.94 -36.03 -9.23
N ARG A 77 -28.14 -35.74 -9.79
CA ARG A 77 -28.41 -34.47 -10.48
C ARG A 77 -28.41 -33.29 -9.52
N ASP A 78 -29.02 -33.45 -8.36
CA ASP A 78 -29.06 -32.42 -7.33
C ASP A 78 -27.65 -32.18 -6.74
N GLU A 79 -26.90 -33.24 -6.47
CA GLU A 79 -25.54 -33.18 -5.99
C GLU A 79 -24.58 -32.53 -6.99
N VAL A 80 -24.62 -32.90 -8.26
CA VAL A 80 -23.82 -32.27 -9.34
C VAL A 80 -24.16 -30.79 -9.48
N GLY A 81 -25.46 -30.42 -9.34
CA GLY A 81 -25.86 -29.01 -9.34
C GLY A 81 -25.21 -28.21 -8.20
N ALA A 82 -25.26 -28.75 -6.98
CA ALA A 82 -24.67 -28.12 -5.80
C ALA A 82 -23.13 -28.03 -5.90
N LEU A 83 -22.48 -29.10 -6.39
CA LEU A 83 -21.02 -29.16 -6.57
C LEU A 83 -20.55 -28.19 -7.67
N THR A 84 -21.35 -28.02 -8.74
CA THR A 84 -21.03 -27.05 -9.80
C THR A 84 -21.02 -25.62 -9.26
N LEU A 85 -22.03 -25.24 -8.49
CA LEU A 85 -22.08 -23.92 -7.85
C LEU A 85 -20.92 -23.72 -6.87
N ARG A 86 -20.59 -24.75 -6.08
CA ARG A 86 -19.47 -24.73 -5.15
C ARG A 86 -18.14 -24.58 -5.89
N LYS A 87 -17.95 -25.25 -7.02
CA LYS A 87 -16.77 -25.12 -7.88
C LYS A 87 -16.62 -23.68 -8.37
N GLU A 88 -17.68 -23.06 -8.89
CA GLU A 88 -17.65 -21.67 -9.36
C GLU A 88 -17.27 -20.68 -8.25
N ASN A 89 -17.83 -20.87 -7.05
CA ASN A 89 -17.50 -20.04 -5.91
C ASN A 89 -16.01 -20.19 -5.52
N LEU A 90 -15.49 -21.42 -5.47
CA LEU A 90 -14.09 -21.68 -5.16
C LEU A 90 -13.13 -21.14 -6.25
N GLU A 91 -13.53 -21.17 -7.52
CA GLU A 91 -12.76 -20.54 -8.61
C GLU A 91 -12.67 -19.02 -8.43
N ASN A 92 -13.76 -18.38 -8.06
CA ASN A 92 -13.78 -16.95 -7.79
C ASN A 92 -12.93 -16.60 -6.54
N ASP A 93 -13.01 -17.40 -5.49
CA ASP A 93 -12.17 -17.23 -4.29
C ASP A 93 -10.69 -17.38 -4.63
N LEU A 94 -10.31 -18.39 -5.43
CA LEU A 94 -8.93 -18.58 -5.88
C LEU A 94 -8.44 -17.43 -6.74
N LYS A 95 -9.26 -16.92 -7.67
CA LYS A 95 -8.93 -15.73 -8.45
C LYS A 95 -8.63 -14.54 -7.55
N ASN A 96 -9.46 -14.30 -6.54
CA ASN A 96 -9.27 -13.21 -5.59
C ASN A 96 -8.00 -13.38 -4.72
N LEU A 97 -7.69 -14.61 -4.30
CA LEU A 97 -6.51 -14.91 -3.49
C LEU A 97 -5.19 -14.86 -4.27
N LEU A 98 -5.23 -15.11 -5.60
CA LEU A 98 -4.06 -15.02 -6.48
C LEU A 98 -3.71 -13.59 -6.89
N LEU A 99 -4.58 -12.62 -6.60
CA LEU A 99 -4.25 -11.22 -6.83
C LEU A 99 -3.02 -10.83 -6.00
N PRO A 100 -2.05 -10.14 -6.60
CA PRO A 100 -0.93 -9.62 -5.84
C PRO A 100 -1.47 -8.69 -4.75
N LYS A 101 -1.30 -9.12 -3.49
CA LYS A 101 -1.57 -8.24 -2.36
C LYS A 101 -0.55 -7.11 -2.39
N ASP A 102 -1.02 -5.89 -2.28
CA ASP A 102 -0.12 -4.77 -2.04
C ASP A 102 0.54 -4.98 -0.66
N SER A 103 1.87 -4.98 -0.64
CA SER A 103 2.64 -5.12 0.61
C SER A 103 2.31 -4.05 1.64
N ASN A 104 1.70 -2.96 1.21
CA ASN A 104 1.29 -1.85 2.06
C ASN A 104 -0.13 -2.01 2.64
N ASP A 105 -0.93 -3.00 2.17
CA ASP A 105 -2.34 -3.14 2.56
C ASP A 105 -2.54 -3.27 4.08
N ASP A 106 -1.62 -3.90 4.79
CA ASP A 106 -1.68 -4.07 6.25
C ASP A 106 -1.12 -2.89 7.06
N LYS A 107 -0.49 -1.90 6.39
CA LYS A 107 0.13 -0.74 7.04
C LYS A 107 -0.90 0.28 7.54
N ASN A 108 -0.46 1.11 8.48
CA ASN A 108 -1.14 2.34 8.83
C ASN A 108 -1.10 3.30 7.63
N VAL A 109 -1.95 4.31 7.65
CA VAL A 109 -2.10 5.21 6.52
C VAL A 109 -2.00 6.68 6.95
N ILE A 110 -1.30 7.47 6.15
CA ILE A 110 -1.26 8.92 6.25
C ILE A 110 -2.24 9.47 5.22
N VAL A 111 -3.22 10.23 5.69
CA VAL A 111 -4.21 10.92 4.85
C VAL A 111 -3.94 12.42 4.89
N GLU A 112 -3.68 13.00 3.73
CA GLU A 112 -3.50 14.45 3.57
C GLU A 112 -4.69 15.02 2.81
N ILE A 113 -5.38 15.97 3.38
CA ILE A 113 -6.51 16.66 2.77
C ILE A 113 -6.13 18.13 2.62
N ARG A 114 -6.21 18.65 1.39
CA ARG A 114 -5.90 20.04 1.10
C ARG A 114 -7.03 20.69 0.32
N ALA A 115 -7.41 21.89 0.74
CA ALA A 115 -8.31 22.75 -0.02
C ALA A 115 -7.68 23.04 -1.39
N GLY A 116 -8.42 22.74 -2.46
CA GLY A 116 -8.04 23.03 -3.84
C GLY A 116 -8.74 24.28 -4.36
N THR A 117 -9.29 24.20 -5.57
CA THR A 117 -10.01 25.29 -6.21
C THR A 117 -11.37 25.53 -5.56
N GLY A 118 -11.66 26.74 -5.08
CA GLY A 118 -12.98 27.09 -4.50
C GLY A 118 -12.93 28.03 -3.29
N GLY A 119 -11.74 28.53 -2.92
CA GLY A 119 -11.59 29.49 -1.83
C GLY A 119 -12.03 28.92 -0.47
N GLU A 120 -12.80 29.72 0.31
CA GLU A 120 -13.26 29.33 1.64
C GLU A 120 -14.12 28.06 1.64
N GLU A 121 -14.96 27.89 0.62
CA GLU A 121 -15.81 26.70 0.47
C GLU A 121 -15.00 25.39 0.33
N ALA A 122 -13.87 25.44 -0.39
CA ALA A 122 -12.98 24.29 -0.46
C ALA A 122 -12.39 23.95 0.92
N GLY A 123 -12.11 24.96 1.75
CA GLY A 123 -11.66 24.76 3.14
C GLY A 123 -12.73 24.14 4.03
N LEU A 124 -13.98 24.59 3.92
CA LEU A 124 -15.12 24.02 4.65
C LEU A 124 -15.36 22.56 4.24
N PHE A 125 -15.30 22.28 2.94
CA PHE A 125 -15.46 20.91 2.46
C PHE A 125 -14.30 20.00 2.86
N ALA A 126 -13.07 20.51 2.96
CA ALA A 126 -11.94 19.77 3.49
C ALA A 126 -12.18 19.33 4.97
N SER A 127 -12.77 20.21 5.77
CA SER A 127 -13.19 19.90 7.14
C SER A 127 -14.28 18.82 7.16
N ASP A 128 -15.26 18.90 6.27
CA ASP A 128 -16.34 17.92 6.15
C ASP A 128 -15.81 16.53 5.74
N LEU A 129 -14.87 16.47 4.78
CA LEU A 129 -14.22 15.21 4.38
C LEU A 129 -13.41 14.63 5.53
N PHE A 130 -12.66 15.43 6.25
CA PHE A 130 -11.92 14.96 7.42
C PHE A 130 -12.85 14.38 8.48
N ARG A 131 -13.96 15.06 8.77
CA ARG A 131 -14.98 14.56 9.69
C ARG A 131 -15.62 13.25 9.21
N MET A 132 -15.90 13.11 7.91
CA MET A 132 -16.40 11.88 7.31
C MET A 132 -15.41 10.72 7.52
N TYR A 133 -14.12 10.94 7.26
CA TYR A 133 -13.09 9.92 7.47
C TYR A 133 -12.90 9.59 8.95
N THR A 134 -12.92 10.57 9.84
CA THR A 134 -12.83 10.32 11.29
C THR A 134 -13.98 9.43 11.76
N ARG A 135 -15.21 9.69 11.34
CA ARG A 135 -16.37 8.84 11.67
C ARG A 135 -16.26 7.43 11.08
N TYR A 136 -15.70 7.31 9.88
CA TYR A 136 -15.41 6.01 9.31
C TYR A 136 -14.39 5.22 10.13
N THR A 137 -13.31 5.87 10.58
CA THR A 137 -12.29 5.24 11.41
C THR A 137 -12.83 4.83 12.78
N GLU A 138 -13.71 5.64 13.40
CA GLU A 138 -14.40 5.30 14.65
C GLU A 138 -15.25 4.02 14.50
N ARG A 139 -15.98 3.87 13.38
CA ARG A 139 -16.76 2.66 13.08
C ARG A 139 -15.89 1.40 12.92
N LYS A 140 -14.65 1.57 12.45
CA LYS A 140 -13.68 0.47 12.30
C LYS A 140 -12.84 0.24 13.56
N ASN A 141 -13.04 1.01 14.64
CA ASN A 141 -12.22 1.01 15.85
C ASN A 141 -10.75 1.31 15.57
N TRP A 142 -10.47 2.21 14.61
CA TRP A 142 -9.14 2.70 14.30
C TRP A 142 -8.88 4.04 15.01
N LYS A 143 -7.61 4.27 15.36
CA LYS A 143 -7.21 5.51 16.02
C LYS A 143 -6.74 6.54 14.99
N VAL A 144 -7.20 7.78 15.12
CA VAL A 144 -6.74 8.92 14.30
C VAL A 144 -5.82 9.79 15.13
N GLU A 145 -4.67 10.13 14.57
CA GLU A 145 -3.68 11.05 15.14
C GLU A 145 -3.45 12.19 14.16
N VAL A 146 -3.77 13.42 14.57
CA VAL A 146 -3.57 14.61 13.73
C VAL A 146 -2.12 15.04 13.83
N MET A 147 -1.40 15.03 12.71
CA MET A 147 0.01 15.42 12.61
C MET A 147 0.15 16.92 12.29
N THR A 148 -0.65 17.41 11.36
CA THR A 148 -0.62 18.81 10.91
C THR A 148 -2.04 19.34 10.73
N HIS A 149 -2.30 20.54 11.19
CA HIS A 149 -3.61 21.16 11.13
C HIS A 149 -3.46 22.67 10.83
N HIS A 150 -3.92 23.09 9.65
CA HIS A 150 -3.92 24.49 9.24
C HIS A 150 -5.38 24.96 9.04
N PRO A 151 -6.02 25.56 10.06
CA PRO A 151 -7.39 26.07 9.95
C PRO A 151 -7.48 27.33 9.10
N THR A 152 -8.68 27.58 8.56
CA THR A 152 -9.04 28.86 7.96
C THR A 152 -9.91 29.69 8.93
N GLY A 153 -10.04 30.99 8.68
CA GLY A 153 -10.78 31.92 9.59
C GLY A 153 -12.27 31.62 9.76
N VAL A 154 -12.89 30.83 8.88
CA VAL A 154 -14.33 30.48 8.88
C VAL A 154 -14.61 29.02 9.29
N GLY A 155 -13.70 28.39 10.04
CA GLY A 155 -13.90 27.02 10.52
C GLY A 155 -13.57 25.92 9.49
N GLY A 156 -13.06 26.29 8.32
CA GLY A 156 -12.55 25.36 7.31
C GLY A 156 -11.10 24.96 7.57
N LEU A 157 -10.57 24.09 6.71
CA LEU A 157 -9.18 23.61 6.73
C LEU A 157 -8.49 23.95 5.42
N LYS A 158 -7.36 24.65 5.48
CA LYS A 158 -6.47 24.81 4.32
C LYS A 158 -5.75 23.48 4.03
N GLU A 159 -5.31 22.84 5.07
CA GLU A 159 -4.62 21.55 5.03
C GLU A 159 -4.79 20.81 6.37
N ILE A 160 -4.95 19.51 6.29
CA ILE A 160 -4.84 18.61 7.42
C ILE A 160 -4.11 17.33 7.02
N ILE A 161 -3.19 16.90 7.86
CA ILE A 161 -2.46 15.64 7.72
C ILE A 161 -2.73 14.83 8.98
N ALA A 162 -3.28 13.63 8.80
CA ALA A 162 -3.58 12.73 9.90
C ALA A 162 -3.06 11.32 9.61
N MET A 163 -2.54 10.67 10.63
CA MET A 163 -2.20 9.26 10.61
C MET A 163 -3.36 8.45 11.18
N ILE A 164 -3.72 7.38 10.49
CA ILE A 164 -4.77 6.45 10.89
C ILE A 164 -4.10 5.12 11.23
N HIS A 165 -4.16 4.76 12.50
CA HIS A 165 -3.61 3.52 13.03
C HIS A 165 -4.68 2.44 13.02
N GLY A 166 -4.48 1.40 12.20
CA GLY A 166 -5.41 0.28 12.13
C GLY A 166 -4.97 -0.78 11.13
N LYS A 167 -5.17 -2.04 11.50
CA LYS A 167 -4.85 -3.15 10.59
C LYS A 167 -5.71 -3.06 9.33
N GLY A 168 -5.05 -2.99 8.18
CA GLY A 168 -5.73 -2.87 6.89
C GLY A 168 -6.26 -1.47 6.59
N ALA A 169 -5.85 -0.43 7.33
CA ALA A 169 -6.30 0.94 7.08
C ALA A 169 -5.91 1.42 5.68
N TYR A 170 -4.67 1.19 5.25
CA TYR A 170 -4.23 1.57 3.91
C TYR A 170 -5.04 0.87 2.82
N SER A 171 -5.38 -0.41 2.97
CA SER A 171 -6.16 -1.17 1.98
C SER A 171 -7.54 -0.56 1.69
N ARG A 172 -8.12 0.15 2.66
CA ARG A 172 -9.41 0.83 2.52
C ARG A 172 -9.25 2.25 1.99
N PHE A 173 -8.32 3.01 2.57
CA PHE A 173 -8.13 4.42 2.21
C PHE A 173 -7.45 4.63 0.86
N LYS A 174 -6.67 3.68 0.32
CA LYS A 174 -6.00 3.82 -0.99
C LYS A 174 -6.94 4.22 -2.13
N TYR A 175 -8.23 3.89 -2.03
CA TYR A 175 -9.25 4.24 -3.00
C TYR A 175 -9.82 5.66 -2.83
N GLU A 176 -9.44 6.37 -1.75
CA GLU A 176 -9.87 7.75 -1.49
C GLU A 176 -8.91 8.79 -2.06
N SER A 177 -7.76 8.38 -2.59
CA SER A 177 -6.77 9.29 -3.18
C SER A 177 -7.28 9.91 -4.48
N GLY A 178 -7.18 11.25 -4.60
CA GLY A 178 -7.57 12.00 -5.78
C GLY A 178 -8.29 13.30 -5.46
N ILE A 179 -9.04 13.82 -6.44
CA ILE A 179 -9.76 15.09 -6.35
C ILE A 179 -11.22 14.83 -6.05
N HIS A 180 -11.70 15.35 -4.93
CA HIS A 180 -13.10 15.31 -4.49
C HIS A 180 -13.77 16.64 -4.80
N ARG A 181 -14.87 16.59 -5.56
CA ARG A 181 -15.63 17.77 -5.97
C ARG A 181 -16.91 17.88 -5.16
N VAL A 182 -17.18 19.06 -4.62
CA VAL A 182 -18.45 19.38 -3.95
C VAL A 182 -19.27 20.35 -4.79
N GLN A 183 -20.58 20.16 -4.77
CA GLN A 183 -21.59 21.07 -5.34
C GLN A 183 -22.64 21.35 -4.28
N ARG A 184 -22.58 22.55 -3.69
CA ARG A 184 -23.57 23.01 -2.70
C ARG A 184 -23.62 24.53 -2.68
N VAL A 185 -24.65 25.09 -2.02
CA VAL A 185 -24.68 26.50 -1.63
C VAL A 185 -23.81 26.60 -0.37
N PRO A 186 -22.69 27.33 -0.38
CA PRO A 186 -21.87 27.54 0.82
C PRO A 186 -22.64 28.29 1.92
N GLU A 187 -22.29 28.01 3.18
CA GLU A 187 -22.82 28.80 4.31
C GLU A 187 -22.43 30.29 4.24
N THR A 188 -21.37 30.61 3.53
CA THR A 188 -20.86 31.99 3.31
C THR A 188 -21.52 32.68 2.11
N GLU A 189 -22.39 32.00 1.34
CA GLU A 189 -23.03 32.56 0.14
C GLU A 189 -24.38 33.21 0.44
N ALA A 190 -24.46 34.53 0.31
CA ALA A 190 -25.67 35.29 0.60
C ALA A 190 -26.75 35.21 -0.50
N GLN A 191 -26.40 34.87 -1.74
CA GLN A 191 -27.29 34.86 -2.92
C GLN A 191 -27.86 33.49 -3.28
N GLY A 192 -27.56 32.44 -2.49
CA GLY A 192 -28.07 31.09 -2.71
C GLY A 192 -27.50 30.39 -3.97
N ARG A 193 -26.38 30.84 -4.51
CA ARG A 193 -25.78 30.26 -5.71
C ARG A 193 -25.05 28.95 -5.37
N ILE A 194 -25.23 27.94 -6.20
CA ILE A 194 -24.48 26.69 -6.07
C ILE A 194 -23.03 26.91 -6.49
N HIS A 195 -22.11 26.71 -5.57
CA HIS A 195 -20.67 26.72 -5.84
C HIS A 195 -20.17 25.31 -6.14
N THR A 196 -19.14 25.24 -6.97
CA THR A 196 -18.43 24.00 -7.28
C THR A 196 -16.99 24.16 -6.78
N SER A 197 -16.65 23.46 -5.72
CA SER A 197 -15.32 23.49 -5.13
C SER A 197 -14.66 22.12 -5.19
N ALA A 198 -13.34 22.09 -5.05
CA ALA A 198 -12.55 20.86 -5.11
C ALA A 198 -11.57 20.79 -3.94
N VAL A 199 -11.37 19.59 -3.45
CA VAL A 199 -10.43 19.23 -2.39
C VAL A 199 -9.58 18.08 -2.89
N THR A 200 -8.29 18.10 -2.61
CA THR A 200 -7.37 17.02 -2.93
C THR A 200 -7.13 16.14 -1.72
N VAL A 201 -7.18 14.84 -1.91
CA VAL A 201 -6.88 13.84 -0.89
C VAL A 201 -5.70 13.02 -1.39
N ALA A 202 -4.60 13.00 -0.64
CA ALA A 202 -3.49 12.09 -0.86
C ALA A 202 -3.49 11.03 0.24
N VAL A 203 -3.21 9.80 -0.16
CA VAL A 203 -3.21 8.63 0.74
C VAL A 203 -1.88 7.92 0.58
N LEU A 204 -1.08 7.91 1.63
CA LEU A 204 0.25 7.34 1.64
C LEU A 204 0.35 6.26 2.72
N PRO A 205 1.05 5.14 2.47
CA PRO A 205 1.32 4.18 3.53
C PRO A 205 2.29 4.78 4.55
N GLU A 206 2.17 4.35 5.81
CA GLU A 206 3.19 4.66 6.81
C GLU A 206 4.55 4.18 6.34
N ALA A 207 5.55 5.03 6.44
CA ALA A 207 6.91 4.66 6.10
C ALA A 207 7.54 3.83 7.22
N GLU A 208 8.28 2.84 6.82
CA GLU A 208 9.20 2.15 7.71
C GLU A 208 10.41 3.05 7.98
N ASP A 209 10.94 2.98 9.18
CA ASP A 209 12.18 3.67 9.54
C ASP A 209 13.31 3.18 8.63
N VAL A 210 14.12 4.11 8.15
CA VAL A 210 15.27 3.77 7.30
C VAL A 210 16.39 3.29 8.20
N GLU A 211 16.53 1.98 8.36
CA GLU A 211 17.70 1.40 9.01
C GLU A 211 18.84 1.29 8.00
N LEU A 212 19.97 1.93 8.35
CA LEU A 212 21.19 1.86 7.56
C LEU A 212 22.11 0.76 8.10
N HIS A 213 22.16 -0.37 7.41
CA HIS A 213 23.19 -1.38 7.60
C HIS A 213 24.28 -1.16 6.54
N ILE A 214 25.53 -1.03 6.99
CA ILE A 214 26.69 -0.88 6.11
C ILE A 214 27.57 -2.11 6.30
N ASP A 215 27.74 -2.91 5.25
CA ASP A 215 28.67 -4.02 5.26
C ASP A 215 30.11 -3.47 5.18
N PRO A 216 31.02 -3.87 6.08
CA PRO A 216 32.42 -3.47 6.00
C PRO A 216 33.10 -3.80 4.68
N SER A 217 32.65 -4.84 3.96
CA SER A 217 33.19 -5.24 2.65
C SER A 217 32.84 -4.25 1.53
N GLU A 218 31.78 -3.45 1.70
CA GLU A 218 31.35 -2.42 0.74
C GLU A 218 32.14 -1.11 0.87
N ILE A 219 33.06 -1.02 1.86
CA ILE A 219 33.84 0.19 2.10
C ILE A 219 35.29 -0.04 1.68
N LYS A 220 35.70 0.70 0.65
CA LYS A 220 37.12 0.82 0.33
C LYS A 220 37.78 1.88 1.20
N VAL A 221 38.89 1.50 1.88
CA VAL A 221 39.65 2.39 2.75
C VAL A 221 40.98 2.65 2.10
N ASP A 222 41.21 3.88 1.68
CA ASP A 222 42.50 4.36 1.16
C ASP A 222 43.17 5.27 2.21
N VAL A 223 44.46 5.06 2.44
CA VAL A 223 45.23 5.84 3.39
C VAL A 223 46.24 6.69 2.63
N PHE A 224 46.42 7.95 3.04
CA PHE A 224 47.33 8.87 2.37
C PHE A 224 47.88 9.88 3.37
N ARG A 225 48.89 10.67 2.94
CA ARG A 225 49.49 11.70 3.76
C ARG A 225 48.58 12.91 3.89
N SER A 226 48.38 13.38 5.09
CA SER A 226 47.62 14.60 5.34
C SER A 226 48.35 15.83 4.78
N THR A 227 47.56 16.74 4.17
CA THR A 227 48.07 18.02 3.66
C THR A 227 47.61 19.15 4.58
N GLY A 228 48.52 19.91 5.14
CA GLY A 228 48.17 21.05 6.00
C GLY A 228 49.39 21.69 6.69
N PRO A 229 49.20 22.84 7.33
CA PRO A 229 50.26 23.47 8.13
C PRO A 229 50.58 22.58 9.35
N GLY A 230 51.80 22.02 9.39
CA GLY A 230 52.27 21.14 10.47
C GLY A 230 53.74 20.77 10.32
N GLY A 231 54.34 20.26 11.39
CA GLY A 231 55.73 19.81 11.39
C GLY A 231 55.95 18.47 10.68
N GLN A 232 57.14 17.88 10.77
CA GLN A 232 57.55 16.64 10.09
C GLN A 232 56.56 15.49 10.27
N SER A 233 55.88 15.37 11.43
CA SER A 233 54.88 14.31 11.70
C SER A 233 53.65 14.35 10.81
N VAL A 234 53.22 15.53 10.36
CA VAL A 234 52.03 15.68 9.47
C VAL A 234 52.38 15.30 8.03
N ASN A 235 53.58 15.61 7.59
CA ASN A 235 54.00 15.44 6.19
C ASN A 235 54.60 14.06 5.90
N THR A 236 54.98 13.29 6.94
CA THR A 236 55.66 11.99 6.78
C THR A 236 54.78 10.80 7.14
N THR A 237 53.69 10.99 7.93
CA THR A 237 52.87 9.89 8.41
C THR A 237 51.57 9.80 7.60
N ASP A 238 51.21 8.59 7.12
CA ASP A 238 49.97 8.33 6.43
C ASP A 238 48.80 8.28 7.41
N SER A 239 48.36 9.45 7.89
CA SER A 239 47.29 9.59 8.89
C SER A 239 45.91 9.92 8.29
N ALA A 240 45.85 10.46 7.07
CA ALA A 240 44.63 10.79 6.41
C ALA A 240 43.97 9.54 5.84
N VAL A 241 42.64 9.47 5.92
CA VAL A 241 41.84 8.33 5.47
C VAL A 241 40.77 8.80 4.50
N ARG A 242 40.67 8.11 3.36
CA ARG A 242 39.56 8.23 2.38
C ARG A 242 38.72 6.96 2.45
N LEU A 243 37.47 7.15 2.72
CA LEU A 243 36.46 6.06 2.73
C LEU A 243 35.58 6.20 1.48
N THR A 244 35.51 5.16 0.67
CA THR A 244 34.65 5.11 -0.50
C THR A 244 33.65 3.99 -0.32
N HIS A 245 32.35 4.31 -0.33
CA HIS A 245 31.28 3.33 -0.34
C HIS A 245 31.06 2.86 -1.77
N LEU A 246 31.43 1.62 -2.08
CA LEU A 246 31.47 1.07 -3.41
C LEU A 246 30.12 1.11 -4.14
N PRO A 247 28.97 0.73 -3.51
CA PRO A 247 27.69 0.71 -4.20
C PRO A 247 27.17 2.10 -4.62
N THR A 248 27.42 3.14 -3.78
CA THR A 248 26.90 4.49 -4.04
C THR A 248 27.94 5.43 -4.64
N GLY A 249 29.22 5.05 -4.63
CA GLY A 249 30.35 5.90 -5.03
C GLY A 249 30.62 7.09 -4.10
N LEU A 250 29.98 7.13 -2.92
CA LEU A 250 30.11 8.24 -1.97
C LEU A 250 31.50 8.19 -1.31
N VAL A 251 32.22 9.33 -1.36
CA VAL A 251 33.57 9.46 -0.83
C VAL A 251 33.59 10.41 0.37
N VAL A 252 34.23 10.00 1.44
CA VAL A 252 34.48 10.82 2.63
C VAL A 252 35.99 10.81 2.93
N THR A 253 36.57 11.99 3.07
CA THR A 253 37.97 12.14 3.45
C THR A 253 38.04 12.75 4.87
N CYS A 254 38.87 12.19 5.71
CA CYS A 254 39.10 12.69 7.07
C CYS A 254 40.62 12.75 7.34
N GLN A 255 41.11 13.95 7.74
CA GLN A 255 42.52 14.21 8.01
C GLN A 255 42.76 15.10 9.26
N ASP A 256 41.72 15.24 10.10
CA ASP A 256 41.71 16.20 11.21
C ASP A 256 42.58 15.76 12.40
N GLU A 257 42.74 14.45 12.55
CA GLU A 257 43.42 13.85 13.70
C GLU A 257 44.81 13.30 13.30
N LYS A 258 45.74 13.26 14.28
CA LYS A 258 47.06 12.66 14.11
C LYS A 258 47.03 11.14 13.98
N SER A 259 45.95 10.50 14.39
CA SER A 259 45.78 9.03 14.40
C SER A 259 44.91 8.58 13.23
N GLN A 260 45.46 7.70 12.37
CA GLN A 260 44.72 7.04 11.30
C GLN A 260 43.44 6.36 11.79
N LEU A 261 43.48 5.66 12.93
CA LEU A 261 42.31 4.98 13.49
C LEU A 261 41.22 5.97 13.90
N LYS A 262 41.58 7.11 14.50
CA LYS A 262 40.61 8.16 14.84
C LYS A 262 39.99 8.78 13.59
N ASN A 263 40.80 9.06 12.56
CA ASN A 263 40.30 9.54 11.26
C ASN A 263 39.37 8.55 10.58
N LYS A 264 39.70 7.23 10.59
CA LYS A 264 38.84 6.17 10.07
C LYS A 264 37.49 6.16 10.81
N ASN A 265 37.50 6.16 12.13
CA ASN A 265 36.28 6.14 12.95
C ASN A 265 35.39 7.40 12.72
N LYS A 266 36.04 8.58 12.62
CA LYS A 266 35.35 9.84 12.32
C LYS A 266 34.79 9.84 10.92
N GLY A 267 35.58 9.41 9.94
CA GLY A 267 35.15 9.23 8.55
C GLY A 267 33.97 8.27 8.41
N MET A 268 33.97 7.15 9.15
CA MET A 268 32.83 6.20 9.17
C MET A 268 31.54 6.82 9.72
N LYS A 269 31.63 7.64 10.77
CA LYS A 269 30.48 8.37 11.30
C LYS A 269 29.90 9.33 10.25
N VAL A 270 30.78 10.09 9.58
CA VAL A 270 30.38 11.03 8.54
C VAL A 270 29.79 10.29 7.33
N LEU A 271 30.41 9.17 6.91
CA LEU A 271 29.92 8.34 5.81
C LEU A 271 28.50 7.79 6.12
N ARG A 272 28.31 7.28 7.34
CA ARG A 272 26.99 6.78 7.79
C ARG A 272 25.93 7.88 7.78
N ALA A 273 26.25 9.07 8.31
CA ALA A 273 25.32 10.20 8.28
C ALA A 273 24.93 10.60 6.84
N ARG A 274 25.90 10.72 5.92
CA ARG A 274 25.65 11.08 4.53
C ARG A 274 24.86 10.02 3.76
N LEU A 275 25.10 8.73 4.03
CA LEU A 275 24.34 7.64 3.43
C LEU A 275 22.89 7.65 3.93
N LEU A 276 22.70 7.86 5.23
CA LEU A 276 21.35 7.98 5.82
C LEU A 276 20.60 9.16 5.22
N ASP A 277 21.22 10.34 5.17
CA ASP A 277 20.61 11.53 4.55
C ASP A 277 20.21 11.29 3.10
N ARG A 278 21.06 10.60 2.33
CA ARG A 278 20.76 10.26 0.94
C ARG A 278 19.56 9.31 0.84
N MET A 279 19.49 8.28 1.67
CA MET A 279 18.35 7.33 1.69
C MET A 279 17.06 8.03 2.07
N ILE A 280 17.08 8.94 3.05
CA ILE A 280 15.93 9.75 3.46
C ILE A 280 15.48 10.64 2.27
N MET A 281 16.41 11.32 1.60
CA MET A 281 16.08 12.15 0.43
C MET A 281 15.47 11.34 -0.71
N GLU A 282 16.00 10.15 -1.01
CA GLU A 282 15.45 9.26 -2.04
C GLU A 282 14.03 8.76 -1.66
N GLN A 283 13.79 8.49 -0.39
CA GLN A 283 12.48 8.10 0.12
C GLN A 283 11.48 9.26 0.02
N ASP A 284 11.88 10.46 0.42
CA ASP A 284 11.05 11.66 0.35
C ASP A 284 10.73 12.05 -1.11
N GLU A 285 11.70 11.87 -2.02
CA GLU A 285 11.46 12.10 -3.45
C GLU A 285 10.43 11.11 -4.02
N LYS A 286 10.53 9.82 -3.67
CA LYS A 286 9.52 8.81 -4.06
C LYS A 286 8.14 9.19 -3.54
N ARG A 287 8.03 9.53 -2.25
CA ARG A 287 6.75 9.98 -1.64
C ARG A 287 6.19 11.22 -2.32
N SER A 288 7.05 12.17 -2.63
CA SER A 288 6.65 13.41 -3.33
C SER A 288 6.11 13.11 -4.73
N LYS A 289 6.75 12.19 -5.47
CA LYS A 289 6.28 11.72 -6.78
C LYS A 289 4.95 10.98 -6.68
N GLU A 290 4.79 10.08 -5.70
CA GLU A 290 3.53 9.37 -5.46
C GLU A 290 2.40 10.33 -5.11
N ARG A 291 2.63 11.26 -4.17
CA ARG A 291 1.68 12.31 -3.83
C ARG A 291 1.26 13.11 -5.06
N LYS A 292 2.22 13.57 -5.86
CA LYS A 292 1.96 14.35 -7.07
C LYS A 292 1.14 13.57 -8.10
N SER A 293 1.39 12.28 -8.26
CA SER A 293 0.63 11.41 -9.18
C SER A 293 -0.83 11.24 -8.74
N GLN A 294 -1.10 11.19 -7.43
CA GLN A 294 -2.45 11.06 -6.88
C GLN A 294 -3.28 12.35 -7.01
N ILE A 295 -2.64 13.50 -6.80
CA ILE A 295 -3.32 14.81 -6.75
C ILE A 295 -3.44 15.44 -8.15
N GLY A 296 -2.53 15.10 -9.07
CA GLY A 296 -2.48 15.71 -10.40
C GLY A 296 -2.33 17.23 -10.36
N SER A 297 -3.13 17.94 -11.16
CA SER A 297 -3.17 19.42 -11.18
C SER A 297 -4.02 20.05 -10.06
N GLY A 298 -4.79 19.26 -9.31
CA GLY A 298 -5.75 19.78 -8.34
C GLY A 298 -6.98 20.46 -8.98
N ASP A 299 -7.15 20.39 -10.29
CA ASP A 299 -8.27 20.99 -10.99
C ASP A 299 -9.54 20.12 -10.83
N ARG A 300 -10.70 20.79 -10.69
CA ARG A 300 -12.03 20.14 -10.59
C ARG A 300 -12.39 19.24 -11.78
N SER A 301 -11.71 19.36 -12.93
CA SER A 301 -11.90 18.48 -14.09
C SER A 301 -11.40 17.05 -13.84
N GLY A 302 -10.31 16.88 -13.10
CA GLY A 302 -9.71 15.57 -12.76
C GLY A 302 -10.37 14.84 -11.58
N ARG A 303 -11.61 15.17 -11.25
CA ARG A 303 -12.34 14.61 -10.10
C ARG A 303 -12.50 13.11 -10.15
N ILE A 304 -12.27 12.45 -9.03
CA ILE A 304 -12.61 11.03 -8.83
C ILE A 304 -14.05 10.88 -8.34
N ARG A 305 -14.52 11.80 -7.48
CA ARG A 305 -15.84 11.73 -6.86
C ARG A 305 -16.50 13.10 -6.79
N THR A 306 -17.84 13.12 -6.94
CA THR A 306 -18.66 14.33 -6.79
C THR A 306 -19.70 14.12 -5.70
N TYR A 307 -19.75 15.10 -4.78
CA TYR A 307 -20.73 15.21 -3.71
C TYR A 307 -21.72 16.31 -4.08
N ASN A 308 -22.95 15.95 -4.44
CA ASN A 308 -24.00 16.88 -4.87
C ASN A 308 -25.03 17.00 -3.75
N PHE A 309 -24.95 18.05 -2.98
CA PHE A 309 -25.83 18.29 -1.82
C PHE A 309 -27.27 18.59 -2.24
N PRO A 310 -27.56 19.46 -3.23
CA PRO A 310 -28.93 19.69 -3.69
C PRO A 310 -29.67 18.46 -4.13
N GLN A 311 -28.97 17.45 -4.66
CA GLN A 311 -29.55 16.20 -5.12
C GLN A 311 -29.39 15.04 -4.14
N GLY A 312 -28.73 15.26 -2.97
CA GLY A 312 -28.51 14.22 -1.97
C GLY A 312 -27.70 13.01 -2.47
N ARG A 313 -26.85 13.21 -3.50
CA ARG A 313 -26.14 12.10 -4.17
C ARG A 313 -24.62 12.23 -4.15
N VAL A 314 -23.96 11.08 -4.13
CA VAL A 314 -22.51 10.95 -4.36
C VAL A 314 -22.30 10.12 -5.61
N THR A 315 -21.42 10.58 -6.51
CA THR A 315 -21.07 9.85 -7.74
C THR A 315 -19.57 9.63 -7.78
N ASP A 316 -19.14 8.36 -7.82
CA ASP A 316 -17.76 8.00 -8.10
C ASP A 316 -17.58 7.79 -9.61
N HIS A 317 -16.76 8.64 -10.23
CA HIS A 317 -16.61 8.69 -11.69
C HIS A 317 -15.72 7.58 -12.24
N ARG A 318 -14.91 6.94 -11.41
CA ARG A 318 -14.00 5.85 -11.82
C ARG A 318 -14.77 4.60 -12.24
N ILE A 319 -15.90 4.34 -11.57
CA ILE A 319 -16.74 3.16 -11.79
C ILE A 319 -18.19 3.51 -12.18
N GLY A 320 -18.50 4.81 -12.37
CA GLY A 320 -19.87 5.28 -12.71
C GLY A 320 -20.89 5.05 -11.59
N LEU A 321 -20.45 4.78 -10.36
CA LEU A 321 -21.33 4.51 -9.22
C LEU A 321 -22.03 5.78 -8.74
N THR A 322 -23.34 5.78 -8.64
CA THR A 322 -24.14 6.86 -8.05
C THR A 322 -24.96 6.33 -6.89
N LEU A 323 -24.84 6.96 -5.72
CA LEU A 323 -25.57 6.63 -4.49
C LEU A 323 -26.33 7.85 -4.00
N TYR A 324 -27.62 7.68 -3.70
CA TYR A 324 -28.51 8.73 -3.16
C TYR A 324 -28.57 8.67 -1.63
N LYS A 325 -27.39 8.59 -1.00
CA LYS A 325 -27.19 8.45 0.46
C LYS A 325 -26.13 9.43 0.96
N LEU A 326 -26.13 10.68 0.44
CA LEU A 326 -25.08 11.64 0.74
C LEU A 326 -24.88 11.84 2.25
N GLU A 327 -25.97 12.01 3.02
CA GLU A 327 -25.90 12.23 4.46
C GLU A 327 -25.23 11.08 5.19
N ASN A 328 -25.62 9.84 4.88
CA ASN A 328 -25.01 8.64 5.46
C ASN A 328 -23.52 8.55 5.14
N ILE A 329 -23.15 8.85 3.89
CA ILE A 329 -21.76 8.84 3.45
C ILE A 329 -20.97 9.88 4.24
N MET A 330 -21.50 11.11 4.43
CA MET A 330 -20.86 12.15 5.25
C MET A 330 -20.81 11.78 6.74
N GLN A 331 -21.60 10.80 7.19
CA GLN A 331 -21.53 10.20 8.52
C GLN A 331 -20.57 9.00 8.58
N GLY A 332 -19.75 8.77 7.54
CA GLY A 332 -18.73 7.73 7.49
C GLY A 332 -19.22 6.38 6.94
N GLU A 333 -20.37 6.30 6.27
CA GLU A 333 -20.83 5.06 5.63
C GLU A 333 -20.26 4.94 4.20
N ILE A 334 -18.94 4.77 4.09
CA ILE A 334 -18.24 4.70 2.79
C ILE A 334 -17.90 3.28 2.35
N ASP A 335 -18.22 2.26 3.16
CA ASP A 335 -17.88 0.85 2.86
C ASP A 335 -18.40 0.40 1.48
N GLU A 336 -19.65 0.72 1.13
CA GLU A 336 -20.23 0.32 -0.16
C GLU A 336 -19.42 0.85 -1.35
N ILE A 337 -18.91 2.09 -1.24
CA ILE A 337 -18.08 2.70 -2.29
C ILE A 337 -16.73 1.98 -2.37
N ILE A 338 -16.09 1.79 -1.21
CA ILE A 338 -14.77 1.15 -1.12
C ILE A 338 -14.82 -0.28 -1.65
N GLU A 339 -15.83 -1.06 -1.29
CA GLU A 339 -15.98 -2.45 -1.73
C GLU A 339 -16.20 -2.58 -3.24
N LYS A 340 -17.04 -1.72 -3.82
CA LYS A 340 -17.24 -1.69 -5.28
C LYS A 340 -15.97 -1.25 -6.02
N LEU A 341 -15.21 -0.30 -5.47
CA LEU A 341 -13.91 0.10 -6.04
C LEU A 341 -12.89 -1.02 -5.91
N ALA A 342 -12.82 -1.67 -4.75
CA ALA A 342 -11.93 -2.81 -4.55
C ALA A 342 -12.20 -3.92 -5.56
N THR A 343 -13.47 -4.31 -5.72
CA THR A 343 -13.88 -5.31 -6.71
C THR A 343 -13.52 -4.90 -8.14
N PHE A 344 -13.76 -3.64 -8.51
CA PHE A 344 -13.42 -3.12 -9.83
C PHE A 344 -11.92 -3.20 -10.12
N TYR A 345 -11.09 -2.70 -9.21
CA TYR A 345 -9.62 -2.74 -9.40
C TYR A 345 -9.07 -4.16 -9.34
N GLN A 346 -9.66 -5.04 -8.54
CA GLN A 346 -9.32 -6.46 -8.51
C GLN A 346 -9.62 -7.13 -9.86
N THR A 347 -10.82 -6.88 -10.42
CA THR A 347 -11.20 -7.42 -11.74
C THR A 347 -10.28 -6.90 -12.84
N GLN A 348 -9.95 -5.60 -12.81
CA GLN A 348 -9.03 -4.99 -13.78
C GLN A 348 -7.61 -5.58 -13.67
N ALA A 349 -7.12 -5.83 -12.45
CA ALA A 349 -5.82 -6.44 -12.24
C ALA A 349 -5.78 -7.89 -12.77
N LEU A 350 -6.86 -8.66 -12.63
CA LEU A 350 -7.00 -10.00 -13.20
C LEU A 350 -6.94 -9.97 -14.73
N GLN A 351 -7.72 -9.08 -15.36
CA GLN A 351 -7.72 -8.93 -16.81
C GLN A 351 -6.36 -8.54 -17.37
N ASN A 352 -5.67 -7.62 -16.70
CA ASN A 352 -4.31 -7.22 -17.09
C ASN A 352 -3.31 -8.37 -16.95
N ALA A 353 -3.44 -9.20 -15.91
CA ALA A 353 -2.59 -10.36 -15.71
C ALA A 353 -2.82 -11.43 -16.78
N GLU A 354 -4.08 -11.69 -17.15
CA GLU A 354 -4.43 -12.61 -18.23
C GLU A 354 -3.92 -12.13 -19.61
N SER A 355 -4.06 -10.83 -19.87
CA SER A 355 -3.59 -10.21 -21.13
C SER A 355 -2.05 -10.27 -21.27
N ALA A 356 -1.32 -10.11 -20.16
CA ALA A 356 0.13 -10.21 -20.14
C ALA A 356 0.63 -11.66 -20.34
N GLU A 357 -0.16 -12.67 -19.99
CA GLU A 357 0.17 -14.07 -20.24
C GLU A 357 -0.02 -14.45 -21.72
N VAL A 358 -1.09 -13.95 -22.35
CA VAL A 358 -1.36 -14.18 -23.77
C VAL A 358 -0.29 -13.57 -24.67
N GLN A 359 0.35 -12.46 -24.26
CA GLN A 359 1.44 -11.84 -25.02
C GLN A 359 2.81 -12.52 -24.85
N LYS A 360 2.95 -13.43 -23.89
CA LYS A 360 4.20 -14.18 -23.64
C LYS A 360 4.18 -15.61 -24.17
N SER A 361 3.03 -16.09 -24.60
CA SER A 361 2.83 -17.39 -25.29
C SER A 361 2.82 -17.20 -26.81
#